data_c58eb127e52c3ba1c5a8e25524c48f13
#
_entry.id   c58eb127e52c3ba1c5a8e25524c48f13
#
_cell.length_a   1.000
_cell.length_b   1.000
_cell.length_c   1.000
_cell.angle_alpha   90.00
_cell.angle_beta   90.00
_cell.angle_gamma   90.00
#
_symmetry.space_group_name_H-M   'P 1'
#
loop_
_entity.id
_entity.type
_entity.pdbx_description
1 polymer ?
#
loop_
_entity_poly.entity_id
_entity_poly.type
_entity_poly.pdbx_seq_one_letter_code
_entity_poly.pdbx_strand_id
1 'polypeptide(L)'
;MDFWQRENIGFEFIKGKMLPATPFGAELVKSIRPFGKDERDILETELSNLNKLSLNYEEVKSDINAIRRIFMQMKDVRGSIKFGRDNTLSDIELFEIKILLMQLEKLKPVVERVADEIRLDGFFIGPVSMAVDILDPDGRRIPTFSIYDEYSDALREIRKKKRDIELRMQSDEALFDELKDERLDITVEEEKEERRIREELSIKLRPYFDTVIKNIDVVARLDLLIEKHRVSKLYPSCLPQITKDTLILKDTINPYICDILESKRLKFTPVSIEMGLGTTVLTGANMGGKSVTLKTVALNTYLALCGFFVYADSASIPAFDEIIMISEESQSVAKGLSSFGAQIVELKNLLNEIENKFVFAILDEFARGTNPKEGESLVRGLVALLNKKKTVSLLVTHFDHVAELSKSHYQVRGLQGVSEDKISSSLLTKSDDDAKITAISQFMNYGIFKVDKDAKPPKEALMICRLLGLQNELLDIL
;
A
#
# COMPACT_ATOMS: atom_id res chain seq x y z
N MET A 1 9.31 -9.01 1.00
CA MET A 1 10.05 -7.71 1.15
C MET A 1 9.73 -7.08 2.50
N ASP A 2 10.75 -6.63 3.25
CA ASP A 2 10.59 -5.89 4.49
C ASP A 2 10.25 -4.40 4.27
N PHE A 3 10.10 -3.62 5.37
CA PHE A 3 9.74 -2.20 5.26
C PHE A 3 10.79 -1.38 4.48
N TRP A 4 12.08 -1.59 4.77
CA TRP A 4 13.17 -0.85 4.13
C TRP A 4 13.29 -1.13 2.63
N GLN A 5 13.09 -2.38 2.25
CA GLN A 5 13.05 -2.77 0.84
C GLN A 5 11.87 -2.12 0.11
N ARG A 6 10.67 -2.08 0.74
CA ARG A 6 9.49 -1.40 0.18
C ARG A 6 9.69 0.12 0.07
N GLU A 7 10.34 0.74 1.06
CA GLU A 7 10.70 2.15 1.01
C GLU A 7 11.68 2.44 -0.12
N ASN A 8 12.72 1.61 -0.24
CA ASN A 8 13.78 1.76 -1.25
C ASN A 8 13.26 1.66 -2.69
N ILE A 9 12.31 0.79 -2.97
CA ILE A 9 11.67 0.69 -4.30
C ILE A 9 10.65 1.81 -4.55
N GLY A 10 10.23 2.57 -3.52
CA GLY A 10 9.24 3.64 -3.60
C GLY A 10 7.79 3.22 -3.30
N PHE A 11 7.55 2.00 -2.79
CA PHE A 11 6.20 1.56 -2.46
C PHE A 11 5.61 2.33 -1.26
N GLU A 12 6.39 2.58 -0.21
CA GLU A 12 5.93 3.35 0.95
C GLU A 12 5.61 4.82 0.56
N PHE A 13 6.29 5.37 -0.46
CA PHE A 13 5.92 6.67 -1.03
C PHE A 13 4.52 6.66 -1.67
N ILE A 14 4.18 5.65 -2.47
CA ILE A 14 2.83 5.51 -3.05
C ILE A 14 1.79 5.32 -1.96
N LYS A 15 2.08 4.45 -0.99
CA LYS A 15 1.23 4.20 0.16
C LYS A 15 1.01 5.47 1.00
N GLY A 16 2.03 6.30 1.18
CA GLY A 16 1.94 7.59 1.86
C GLY A 16 1.06 8.62 1.16
N LYS A 17 0.82 8.46 -0.15
CA LYS A 17 -0.13 9.31 -0.89
C LYS A 17 -1.59 8.86 -0.72
N MET A 18 -1.86 7.69 -0.13
CA MET A 18 -3.22 7.21 0.15
C MET A 18 -3.83 7.94 1.35
N LEU A 19 -5.07 8.39 1.21
CA LEU A 19 -5.81 9.16 2.22
C LEU A 19 -7.19 8.51 2.47
N PRO A 20 -7.22 7.29 3.07
CA PRO A 20 -8.47 6.61 3.36
C PRO A 20 -9.35 7.47 4.27
N ALA A 21 -10.65 7.44 4.04
CA ALA A 21 -11.62 8.27 4.74
C ALA A 21 -12.10 7.63 6.05
N THR A 22 -11.91 6.31 6.21
CA THR A 22 -12.33 5.56 7.40
C THR A 22 -11.13 5.07 8.20
N PRO A 23 -11.28 4.85 9.53
CA PRO A 23 -10.26 4.18 10.33
C PRO A 23 -10.01 2.74 9.86
N PHE A 24 -11.02 2.08 9.32
CA PHE A 24 -10.96 0.72 8.79
C PHE A 24 -10.13 0.64 7.50
N GLY A 25 -10.34 1.55 6.57
CA GLY A 25 -9.53 1.71 5.36
C GLY A 25 -8.08 2.05 5.69
N ALA A 26 -7.85 2.93 6.68
CA ALA A 26 -6.51 3.27 7.14
C ALA A 26 -5.74 2.06 7.69
N GLU A 27 -6.42 1.14 8.35
CA GLU A 27 -5.82 -0.11 8.83
C GLU A 27 -5.47 -1.04 7.66
N LEU A 28 -6.37 -1.19 6.67
CA LEU A 28 -6.07 -1.97 5.47
C LEU A 28 -4.89 -1.39 4.69
N VAL A 29 -4.79 -0.07 4.55
CA VAL A 29 -3.62 0.57 3.92
C VAL A 29 -2.33 0.20 4.63
N LYS A 30 -2.31 0.12 5.96
CA LYS A 30 -1.11 -0.29 6.72
C LYS A 30 -0.73 -1.75 6.45
N SER A 31 -1.70 -2.62 6.23
CA SER A 31 -1.53 -4.07 6.07
C SER A 31 -1.43 -4.53 4.61
N ILE A 32 -1.34 -3.61 3.62
CA ILE A 32 -1.18 -3.97 2.21
C ILE A 32 0.06 -4.86 2.03
N ARG A 33 -0.15 -6.00 1.40
CA ARG A 33 0.88 -6.97 1.03
C ARG A 33 0.58 -7.59 -0.34
N PRO A 34 1.54 -8.20 -1.01
CA PRO A 34 1.29 -9.02 -2.18
C PRO A 34 0.34 -10.17 -1.85
N PHE A 35 -0.57 -10.47 -2.77
CA PHE A 35 -1.39 -11.67 -2.72
C PHE A 35 -0.52 -12.90 -2.99
N GLY A 36 -0.71 -13.95 -2.20
CA GLY A 36 -0.01 -15.22 -2.36
C GLY A 36 -0.63 -16.09 -3.46
N LYS A 37 -0.01 -17.25 -3.68
CA LYS A 37 -0.43 -18.22 -4.69
C LYS A 37 -1.90 -18.64 -4.59
N ASP A 38 -2.35 -18.91 -3.36
CA ASP A 38 -3.70 -19.37 -3.08
C ASP A 38 -4.74 -18.23 -3.10
N GLU A 39 -4.28 -16.97 -3.23
CA GLU A 39 -5.09 -15.75 -3.26
C GLU A 39 -5.21 -15.16 -4.69
N ARG A 40 -4.86 -15.92 -5.72
CA ARG A 40 -4.85 -15.42 -7.11
C ARG A 40 -6.23 -14.94 -7.56
N ASP A 41 -7.28 -15.66 -7.26
CA ASP A 41 -8.65 -15.29 -7.62
C ASP A 41 -9.07 -13.98 -6.94
N ILE A 42 -8.58 -13.75 -5.71
CA ILE A 42 -8.80 -12.50 -4.99
C ILE A 42 -8.06 -11.36 -5.68
N LEU A 43 -6.80 -11.55 -6.07
CA LEU A 43 -6.01 -10.56 -6.82
C LEU A 43 -6.70 -10.18 -8.14
N GLU A 44 -7.16 -11.17 -8.91
CA GLU A 44 -7.85 -10.93 -10.20
C GLU A 44 -9.17 -10.16 -9.97
N THR A 45 -9.92 -10.50 -8.92
CA THR A 45 -11.14 -9.78 -8.53
C THR A 45 -10.84 -8.33 -8.12
N GLU A 46 -9.81 -8.09 -7.30
CA GLU A 46 -9.39 -6.74 -6.89
C GLU A 46 -8.98 -5.89 -8.09
N LEU A 47 -8.17 -6.42 -9.00
CA LEU A 47 -7.78 -5.74 -10.23
C LEU A 47 -8.98 -5.48 -11.16
N SER A 48 -9.89 -6.44 -11.27
CA SER A 48 -11.13 -6.29 -12.03
C SER A 48 -12.00 -5.16 -11.47
N ASN A 49 -12.23 -5.13 -10.15
CA ASN A 49 -13.00 -4.08 -9.49
C ASN A 49 -12.35 -2.70 -9.66
N LEU A 50 -11.02 -2.63 -9.50
CA LEU A 50 -10.28 -1.38 -9.73
C LEU A 50 -10.42 -0.89 -11.17
N ASN A 51 -10.37 -1.80 -12.14
CA ASN A 51 -10.57 -1.46 -13.55
C ASN A 51 -12.00 -0.98 -13.84
N LYS A 52 -13.01 -1.69 -13.33
CA LYS A 52 -14.43 -1.29 -13.46
C LYS A 52 -14.66 0.11 -12.91
N LEU A 53 -14.14 0.38 -11.69
CA LEU A 53 -14.23 1.72 -11.10
C LEU A 53 -13.48 2.76 -11.95
N SER A 54 -12.29 2.43 -12.45
CA SER A 54 -11.46 3.38 -13.21
C SER A 54 -12.06 3.75 -14.56
N LEU A 55 -12.72 2.82 -15.24
CA LEU A 55 -13.35 3.04 -16.54
C LEU A 55 -14.64 3.86 -16.43
N ASN A 56 -15.43 3.62 -15.36
CA ASN A 56 -16.75 4.22 -15.19
C ASN A 56 -16.79 5.32 -14.10
N TYR A 57 -15.61 5.81 -13.67
CA TYR A 57 -15.53 6.72 -12.54
C TYR A 57 -16.37 7.99 -12.68
N GLU A 58 -16.39 8.61 -13.86
CA GLU A 58 -17.16 9.86 -14.09
C GLU A 58 -18.68 9.61 -13.98
N GLU A 59 -19.18 8.43 -14.29
CA GLU A 59 -20.58 8.04 -14.15
C GLU A 59 -20.99 7.95 -12.67
N VAL A 60 -20.16 7.30 -11.85
CA VAL A 60 -20.43 7.05 -10.42
C VAL A 60 -19.80 8.07 -9.46
N LYS A 61 -19.14 9.11 -9.96
CA LYS A 61 -18.38 10.11 -9.18
C LYS A 61 -19.22 10.79 -8.09
N SER A 62 -20.48 11.11 -8.40
CA SER A 62 -21.39 11.72 -7.43
C SER A 62 -21.65 10.81 -6.25
N ASP A 63 -21.89 9.53 -6.53
CA ASP A 63 -22.15 8.50 -5.51
C ASP A 63 -20.88 8.16 -4.71
N ILE A 64 -19.72 8.06 -5.35
CA ILE A 64 -18.43 7.91 -4.67
C ILE A 64 -18.17 9.09 -3.71
N ASN A 65 -18.47 10.32 -4.11
CA ASN A 65 -18.36 11.47 -3.22
C ASN A 65 -19.38 11.43 -2.07
N ALA A 66 -20.58 10.92 -2.30
CA ALA A 66 -21.57 10.71 -1.24
C ALA A 66 -21.10 9.62 -0.25
N ILE A 67 -20.58 8.50 -0.74
CA ILE A 67 -19.96 7.43 0.06
C ILE A 67 -18.82 8.01 0.93
N ARG A 68 -17.88 8.75 0.34
CA ARG A 68 -16.76 9.35 1.08
C ARG A 68 -17.20 10.30 2.19
N ARG A 69 -18.29 11.08 1.97
CA ARG A 69 -18.84 11.96 3.02
C ARG A 69 -19.39 11.18 4.21
N ILE A 70 -19.99 10.00 3.96
CA ILE A 70 -20.43 9.10 5.03
C ILE A 70 -19.23 8.49 5.73
N PHE A 71 -18.24 8.02 4.98
CA PHE A 71 -17.00 7.43 5.49
C PHE A 71 -16.25 8.34 6.47
N MET A 72 -16.12 9.63 6.16
CA MET A 72 -15.45 10.62 7.03
C MET A 72 -16.09 10.78 8.41
N GLN A 73 -17.33 10.33 8.57
CA GLN A 73 -18.06 10.41 9.84
C GLN A 73 -17.98 9.12 10.65
N MET A 74 -17.46 8.03 10.07
CA MET A 74 -17.42 6.73 10.72
C MET A 74 -16.34 6.67 11.80
N LYS A 75 -16.71 6.13 12.95
CA LYS A 75 -15.80 5.82 14.05
C LYS A 75 -15.60 4.32 14.17
N ASP A 76 -14.47 3.92 14.73
CA ASP A 76 -14.20 2.51 15.01
C ASP A 76 -14.89 2.07 16.31
N VAL A 77 -15.95 1.29 16.16
CA VAL A 77 -16.72 0.71 17.27
C VAL A 77 -16.50 -0.79 17.44
N ARG A 78 -15.52 -1.37 16.76
CA ARG A 78 -15.24 -2.83 16.84
C ARG A 78 -14.90 -3.27 18.26
N GLY A 79 -14.25 -2.41 19.04
CA GLY A 79 -13.98 -2.63 20.45
C GLY A 79 -15.26 -2.79 21.27
N SER A 80 -16.22 -1.86 21.10
CA SER A 80 -17.53 -1.88 21.76
C SER A 80 -18.36 -3.11 21.32
N ILE A 81 -18.35 -3.46 20.04
CA ILE A 81 -19.01 -4.67 19.54
C ILE A 81 -18.42 -5.93 20.16
N LYS A 82 -17.08 -6.03 20.22
CA LYS A 82 -16.40 -7.18 20.85
C LYS A 82 -16.73 -7.30 22.33
N PHE A 83 -16.72 -6.19 23.06
CA PHE A 83 -17.09 -6.13 24.48
C PHE A 83 -18.56 -6.53 24.70
N GLY A 84 -19.47 -5.99 23.88
CA GLY A 84 -20.92 -6.22 24.00
C GLY A 84 -21.37 -7.66 23.70
N ARG A 85 -20.51 -8.52 23.13
CA ARG A 85 -20.82 -9.95 22.93
C ARG A 85 -21.15 -10.65 24.25
N ASP A 86 -20.42 -10.31 25.31
CA ASP A 86 -20.51 -10.98 26.60
C ASP A 86 -20.93 -10.03 27.73
N ASN A 87 -20.87 -8.72 27.51
CA ASN A 87 -21.10 -7.70 28.54
C ASN A 87 -22.25 -6.76 28.15
N THR A 88 -22.71 -5.99 29.15
CA THR A 88 -23.68 -4.90 28.95
C THR A 88 -22.94 -3.66 28.44
N LEU A 89 -23.46 -3.07 27.38
CA LEU A 89 -22.94 -1.84 26.79
C LEU A 89 -23.39 -0.61 27.61
N SER A 90 -22.50 0.37 27.73
CA SER A 90 -22.81 1.68 28.29
C SER A 90 -23.62 2.56 27.31
N ASP A 91 -24.16 3.67 27.80
CA ASP A 91 -24.88 4.64 26.96
C ASP A 91 -24.01 5.19 25.83
N ILE A 92 -22.71 5.40 26.09
CA ILE A 92 -21.75 5.89 25.10
C ILE A 92 -21.54 4.85 24.00
N GLU A 93 -21.35 3.58 24.38
CA GLU A 93 -21.14 2.48 23.42
C GLU A 93 -22.40 2.23 22.58
N LEU A 94 -23.59 2.26 23.20
CA LEU A 94 -24.88 2.16 22.50
C LEU A 94 -25.07 3.32 21.52
N PHE A 95 -24.70 4.54 21.93
CA PHE A 95 -24.73 5.73 21.08
C PHE A 95 -23.80 5.59 19.87
N GLU A 96 -22.54 5.19 20.08
CA GLU A 96 -21.57 5.03 18.98
C GLU A 96 -22.00 3.94 18.00
N ILE A 97 -22.53 2.82 18.52
CA ILE A 97 -23.07 1.74 17.68
C ILE A 97 -24.30 2.25 16.90
N LYS A 98 -25.24 3.01 17.54
CA LYS A 98 -26.37 3.62 16.84
C LYS A 98 -25.92 4.48 15.66
N ILE A 99 -24.92 5.35 15.89
CA ILE A 99 -24.40 6.22 14.83
C ILE A 99 -23.83 5.40 13.66
N LEU A 100 -23.01 4.38 13.92
CA LEU A 100 -22.50 3.52 12.87
C LEU A 100 -23.60 2.79 12.11
N LEU A 101 -24.59 2.23 12.83
CA LEU A 101 -25.75 1.54 12.21
C LEU A 101 -26.53 2.48 11.28
N MET A 102 -26.79 3.72 11.70
CA MET A 102 -27.46 4.73 10.88
C MET A 102 -26.63 5.12 9.65
N GLN A 103 -25.31 5.17 9.79
CA GLN A 103 -24.40 5.43 8.66
C GLN A 103 -24.40 4.27 7.67
N LEU A 104 -24.39 3.02 8.14
CA LEU A 104 -24.49 1.83 7.29
C LEU A 104 -25.86 1.74 6.60
N GLU A 105 -26.95 2.11 7.28
CA GLU A 105 -28.29 2.17 6.70
C GLU A 105 -28.37 3.17 5.54
N LYS A 106 -27.75 4.36 5.69
CA LYS A 106 -27.66 5.38 4.64
C LYS A 106 -26.71 4.98 3.51
N LEU A 107 -25.64 4.26 3.86
CA LEU A 107 -24.59 3.84 2.90
C LEU A 107 -25.11 2.76 1.96
N LYS A 108 -25.90 1.81 2.50
CA LYS A 108 -26.36 0.63 1.75
C LYS A 108 -26.91 0.94 0.36
N PRO A 109 -27.96 1.78 0.19
CA PRO A 109 -28.54 2.02 -1.13
C PRO A 109 -27.58 2.68 -2.12
N VAL A 110 -26.62 3.46 -1.63
CA VAL A 110 -25.62 4.14 -2.50
C VAL A 110 -24.57 3.13 -2.96
N VAL A 111 -24.07 2.28 -2.06
CA VAL A 111 -23.10 1.22 -2.41
C VAL A 111 -23.70 0.21 -3.37
N GLU A 112 -24.93 -0.26 -3.11
CA GLU A 112 -25.64 -1.20 -3.99
C GLU A 112 -25.83 -0.61 -5.39
N ARG A 113 -26.26 0.65 -5.49
CA ARG A 113 -26.39 1.32 -6.79
C ARG A 113 -25.06 1.37 -7.56
N VAL A 114 -23.97 1.81 -6.91
CA VAL A 114 -22.64 1.84 -7.54
C VAL A 114 -22.20 0.43 -7.93
N ALA A 115 -22.38 -0.56 -7.03
CA ALA A 115 -21.98 -1.94 -7.30
C ALA A 115 -22.74 -2.55 -8.48
N ASP A 116 -24.04 -2.27 -8.61
CA ASP A 116 -24.86 -2.75 -9.71
C ASP A 116 -24.52 -2.03 -11.02
N GLU A 117 -24.36 -0.70 -11.00
CA GLU A 117 -24.10 0.12 -12.19
C GLU A 117 -22.78 -0.24 -12.87
N ILE A 118 -21.70 -0.37 -12.10
CA ILE A 118 -20.38 -0.71 -12.63
C ILE A 118 -19.97 -2.17 -12.36
N ARG A 119 -20.88 -3.00 -11.87
CA ARG A 119 -20.72 -4.45 -11.62
C ARG A 119 -19.53 -4.78 -10.72
N LEU A 120 -19.43 -4.11 -9.55
CA LEU A 120 -18.41 -4.44 -8.55
C LEU A 120 -18.72 -5.75 -7.86
N ASP A 121 -17.72 -6.61 -7.74
CA ASP A 121 -17.86 -7.89 -7.08
C ASP A 121 -17.53 -7.80 -5.58
N GLY A 122 -18.43 -8.33 -4.73
CA GLY A 122 -18.18 -8.45 -3.30
C GLY A 122 -18.40 -7.18 -2.46
N PHE A 123 -19.12 -6.18 -2.99
CA PHE A 123 -19.50 -4.96 -2.27
C PHE A 123 -21.00 -4.95 -1.98
N PHE A 124 -21.39 -5.65 -0.92
CA PHE A 124 -22.76 -5.73 -0.43
C PHE A 124 -22.82 -5.37 1.04
N ILE A 125 -23.70 -4.43 1.40
CA ILE A 125 -23.96 -4.04 2.80
C ILE A 125 -25.14 -4.83 3.31
N GLY A 126 -24.91 -5.69 4.30
CA GLY A 126 -25.95 -6.46 4.96
C GLY A 126 -26.95 -5.56 5.70
N PRO A 127 -28.21 -6.00 5.86
CA PRO A 127 -29.27 -5.19 6.45
C PRO A 127 -29.01 -4.89 7.93
N VAL A 128 -29.19 -3.64 8.33
CA VAL A 128 -29.00 -3.17 9.71
C VAL A 128 -30.21 -2.41 10.28
N SER A 129 -31.28 -2.20 9.49
CA SER A 129 -32.42 -1.37 9.88
C SER A 129 -33.08 -1.85 11.17
N MET A 130 -33.25 -3.17 11.36
CA MET A 130 -33.80 -3.72 12.60
C MET A 130 -32.90 -3.43 13.82
N ALA A 131 -31.57 -3.42 13.63
CA ALA A 131 -30.65 -3.05 14.70
C ALA A 131 -30.73 -1.54 15.02
N VAL A 132 -30.97 -0.70 14.00
CA VAL A 132 -31.23 0.74 14.21
C VAL A 132 -32.51 0.91 14.99
N ASP A 133 -33.60 0.21 14.64
CA ASP A 133 -34.91 0.30 15.30
C ASP A 133 -34.84 -0.06 16.80
N ILE A 134 -33.98 -1.01 17.18
CA ILE A 134 -33.74 -1.34 18.60
C ILE A 134 -33.20 -0.12 19.37
N LEU A 135 -32.36 0.70 18.77
CA LEU A 135 -31.75 1.89 19.39
C LEU A 135 -32.50 3.20 19.08
N ASP A 136 -33.57 3.15 18.32
CA ASP A 136 -34.33 4.30 17.84
C ASP A 136 -35.84 3.97 17.87
N PRO A 137 -36.42 3.71 19.07
CA PRO A 137 -37.75 3.15 19.21
C PRO A 137 -38.87 4.06 18.67
N ASP A 138 -38.64 5.37 18.60
CA ASP A 138 -39.56 6.35 18.03
C ASP A 138 -39.31 6.62 16.52
N GLY A 139 -38.31 5.96 15.90
CA GLY A 139 -38.07 5.98 14.46
C GLY A 139 -37.61 7.30 13.88
N ARG A 140 -37.15 8.24 14.70
CA ARG A 140 -36.77 9.60 14.25
C ARG A 140 -35.49 9.65 13.45
N ARG A 141 -34.64 8.63 13.56
CA ARG A 141 -33.32 8.59 12.90
C ARG A 141 -32.45 9.81 13.23
N ILE A 142 -32.50 10.26 14.50
CA ILE A 142 -31.69 11.39 14.99
C ILE A 142 -30.39 10.84 15.59
N PRO A 143 -29.23 11.50 15.33
CA PRO A 143 -27.94 11.07 15.86
C PRO A 143 -27.74 11.46 17.33
N THR A 144 -28.70 11.06 18.17
CA THR A 144 -28.69 11.18 19.64
C THR A 144 -29.05 9.84 20.25
N PHE A 145 -28.63 9.62 21.47
CA PHE A 145 -29.01 8.46 22.24
C PHE A 145 -29.09 8.83 23.72
N SER A 146 -30.13 8.36 24.34
CA SER A 146 -30.32 8.26 25.79
C SER A 146 -31.22 7.07 26.03
N ILE A 147 -31.34 6.63 27.24
CA ILE A 147 -32.38 5.65 27.56
C ILE A 147 -33.72 6.39 27.49
N TYR A 148 -34.48 6.13 26.43
CA TYR A 148 -35.74 6.81 26.13
C TYR A 148 -36.89 6.25 26.98
N ASP A 149 -37.94 7.08 27.27
CA ASP A 149 -39.15 6.68 27.98
C ASP A 149 -39.94 5.58 27.23
N GLU A 150 -39.73 5.49 25.92
CA GLU A 150 -40.33 4.49 25.00
C GLU A 150 -39.83 3.07 25.24
N TYR A 151 -38.68 2.88 25.89
CA TYR A 151 -38.17 1.54 26.19
C TYR A 151 -38.91 0.81 27.30
N SER A 152 -39.53 1.56 28.24
CA SER A 152 -40.20 0.96 29.41
C SER A 152 -41.28 1.88 29.97
N ASP A 153 -42.49 1.33 30.16
CA ASP A 153 -43.56 2.05 30.86
C ASP A 153 -43.17 2.34 32.32
N ALA A 154 -42.41 1.44 32.95
CA ALA A 154 -41.90 1.65 34.31
C ALA A 154 -40.98 2.87 34.37
N LEU A 155 -40.02 3.01 33.41
CA LEU A 155 -39.12 4.17 33.33
C LEU A 155 -39.91 5.47 33.15
N ARG A 156 -40.92 5.46 32.27
CA ARG A 156 -41.81 6.61 32.04
C ARG A 156 -42.50 7.07 33.32
N GLU A 157 -43.06 6.13 34.11
CA GLU A 157 -43.70 6.43 35.37
C GLU A 157 -42.70 6.93 36.44
N ILE A 158 -41.54 6.32 36.55
CA ILE A 158 -40.45 6.75 37.45
C ILE A 158 -40.05 8.20 37.16
N ARG A 159 -39.79 8.51 35.89
CA ARG A 159 -39.39 9.85 35.46
C ARG A 159 -40.52 10.88 35.61
N LYS A 160 -41.77 10.46 35.46
CA LYS A 160 -42.92 11.33 35.75
C LYS A 160 -42.98 11.67 37.24
N LYS A 161 -42.88 10.67 38.13
CA LYS A 161 -42.80 10.90 39.58
C LYS A 161 -41.65 11.82 39.96
N LYS A 162 -40.48 11.59 39.39
CA LYS A 162 -39.30 12.43 39.64
C LYS A 162 -39.56 13.89 39.26
N ARG A 163 -40.14 14.15 38.08
CA ARG A 163 -40.54 15.50 37.65
C ARG A 163 -41.54 16.15 38.58
N ASP A 164 -42.54 15.39 39.04
CA ASP A 164 -43.57 15.90 39.96
C ASP A 164 -42.95 16.31 41.30
N ILE A 165 -42.01 15.52 41.83
CA ILE A 165 -41.26 15.87 43.05
C ILE A 165 -40.39 17.11 42.82
N GLU A 166 -39.65 17.18 41.71
CA GLU A 166 -38.79 18.33 41.39
C GLU A 166 -39.59 19.62 41.22
N LEU A 167 -40.78 19.58 40.66
CA LEU A 167 -41.71 20.71 40.60
C LEU A 167 -42.20 21.14 42.00
N ARG A 168 -42.52 20.20 42.90
CA ARG A 168 -42.89 20.49 44.26
C ARG A 168 -41.75 21.10 45.07
N MET A 169 -40.52 20.59 44.91
CA MET A 169 -39.31 21.17 45.52
C MET A 169 -39.03 22.61 45.04
N GLN A 170 -39.37 22.95 43.81
CA GLN A 170 -39.20 24.31 43.28
C GLN A 170 -40.29 25.28 43.76
N SER A 171 -41.50 24.75 44.08
CA SER A 171 -42.66 25.58 44.45
C SER A 171 -42.74 25.85 45.95
N ASP A 172 -42.10 25.04 46.81
CA ASP A 172 -42.19 25.16 48.28
C ASP A 172 -40.86 24.83 48.95
N GLU A 173 -40.16 25.87 49.38
CA GLU A 173 -38.84 25.82 50.03
C GLU A 173 -38.87 25.06 51.36
N ALA A 174 -40.04 25.03 52.05
CA ALA A 174 -40.24 24.33 53.33
C ALA A 174 -40.27 22.79 53.16
N LEU A 175 -40.63 22.29 51.97
CA LEU A 175 -40.68 20.85 51.68
C LEU A 175 -39.36 20.32 51.09
N PHE A 176 -38.37 21.19 50.86
CA PHE A 176 -37.16 20.80 50.16
C PHE A 176 -36.38 19.66 50.83
N ASP A 177 -36.21 19.73 52.17
CA ASP A 177 -35.48 18.68 52.90
C ASP A 177 -36.21 17.36 52.98
N GLU A 178 -37.55 17.36 53.10
CA GLU A 178 -38.39 16.15 53.12
C GLU A 178 -38.39 15.46 51.74
N LEU A 179 -38.52 16.23 50.66
CA LEU A 179 -38.58 15.68 49.29
C LEU A 179 -37.21 15.27 48.75
N LYS A 180 -36.10 15.68 49.36
CA LYS A 180 -34.75 15.33 48.97
C LYS A 180 -34.49 13.83 49.06
N ASP A 181 -34.91 13.18 50.14
CA ASP A 181 -34.71 11.75 50.32
C ASP A 181 -35.61 10.96 49.34
N GLU A 182 -36.88 11.38 49.15
CA GLU A 182 -37.80 10.77 48.18
C GLU A 182 -37.26 10.90 46.74
N ARG A 183 -36.66 12.07 46.38
CA ARG A 183 -35.99 12.28 45.08
C ARG A 183 -34.77 11.38 44.90
N LEU A 184 -34.01 11.16 45.98
CA LEU A 184 -32.85 10.27 45.94
C LEU A 184 -33.27 8.82 45.66
N ASP A 185 -34.31 8.34 46.39
CA ASP A 185 -34.84 6.99 46.21
C ASP A 185 -35.33 6.77 44.77
N ILE A 186 -36.06 7.71 44.19
CA ILE A 186 -36.53 7.65 42.82
C ILE A 186 -35.39 7.70 41.83
N THR A 187 -34.32 8.43 42.11
CA THR A 187 -33.11 8.44 41.26
C THR A 187 -32.44 7.06 41.25
N VAL A 188 -32.38 6.39 42.41
CA VAL A 188 -31.87 5.01 42.49
C VAL A 188 -32.74 4.02 41.72
N GLU A 189 -34.09 4.20 41.77
CA GLU A 189 -35.00 3.38 40.97
C GLU A 189 -34.82 3.61 39.49
N GLU A 190 -34.68 4.87 39.05
CA GLU A 190 -34.37 5.23 37.65
C GLU A 190 -33.09 4.58 37.17
N GLU A 191 -31.99 4.66 37.91
CA GLU A 191 -30.70 4.04 37.55
C GLU A 191 -30.81 2.50 37.44
N LYS A 192 -31.58 1.85 38.30
CA LYS A 192 -31.82 0.40 38.23
C LYS A 192 -32.56 0.02 36.95
N GLU A 193 -33.60 0.77 36.61
CA GLU A 193 -34.41 0.50 35.42
C GLU A 193 -33.62 0.81 34.14
N GLU A 194 -32.86 1.89 34.11
CA GLU A 194 -31.95 2.19 33.00
C GLU A 194 -30.88 1.11 32.79
N ARG A 195 -30.34 0.56 33.89
CA ARG A 195 -29.40 -0.56 33.80
C ARG A 195 -30.07 -1.80 33.17
N ARG A 196 -31.31 -2.12 33.61
CA ARG A 196 -32.09 -3.24 33.06
C ARG A 196 -32.32 -3.05 31.56
N ILE A 197 -32.67 -1.82 31.14
CA ILE A 197 -32.87 -1.49 29.72
C ILE A 197 -31.56 -1.65 28.94
N ARG A 198 -30.42 -1.17 29.45
CA ARG A 198 -29.12 -1.36 28.80
C ARG A 198 -28.76 -2.84 28.59
N GLU A 199 -29.05 -3.67 29.61
CA GLU A 199 -28.85 -5.12 29.50
C GLU A 199 -29.72 -5.71 28.39
N GLU A 200 -31.00 -5.36 28.34
CA GLU A 200 -31.92 -5.81 27.27
C GLU A 200 -31.48 -5.35 25.88
N LEU A 201 -31.11 -4.07 25.72
CA LEU A 201 -30.65 -3.52 24.46
C LEU A 201 -29.37 -4.23 24.00
N SER A 202 -28.43 -4.47 24.91
CA SER A 202 -27.20 -5.18 24.61
C SER A 202 -27.49 -6.59 24.10
N ILE A 203 -28.38 -7.33 24.77
CA ILE A 203 -28.78 -8.68 24.35
C ILE A 203 -29.48 -8.65 22.98
N LYS A 204 -30.39 -7.70 22.74
CA LYS A 204 -31.11 -7.57 21.48
C LYS A 204 -30.19 -7.21 20.28
N LEU A 205 -29.07 -6.54 20.52
CA LEU A 205 -28.11 -6.16 19.49
C LEU A 205 -27.15 -7.29 19.10
N ARG A 206 -26.86 -8.24 19.99
CA ARG A 206 -25.88 -9.33 19.76
C ARG A 206 -26.06 -10.08 18.44
N PRO A 207 -27.28 -10.44 18.02
CA PRO A 207 -27.49 -11.15 16.75
C PRO A 207 -27.02 -10.38 15.52
N TYR A 208 -26.89 -9.05 15.60
CA TYR A 208 -26.50 -8.19 14.48
C TYR A 208 -25.00 -7.92 14.42
N PHE A 209 -24.23 -8.21 15.47
CA PHE A 209 -22.81 -7.87 15.55
C PHE A 209 -21.98 -8.46 14.43
N ASP A 210 -22.21 -9.71 14.05
CA ASP A 210 -21.49 -10.34 12.94
C ASP A 210 -21.80 -9.68 11.60
N THR A 211 -23.03 -9.25 11.37
CA THR A 211 -23.42 -8.49 10.18
C THR A 211 -22.73 -7.12 10.16
N VAL A 212 -22.67 -6.44 11.29
CA VAL A 212 -22.01 -5.13 11.41
C VAL A 212 -20.51 -5.26 11.14
N ILE A 213 -19.84 -6.28 11.67
CA ILE A 213 -18.42 -6.53 11.39
C ILE A 213 -18.18 -6.80 9.90
N LYS A 214 -19.00 -7.64 9.27
CA LYS A 214 -18.91 -7.87 7.81
C LYS A 214 -19.13 -6.59 7.00
N ASN A 215 -20.05 -5.75 7.42
CA ASN A 215 -20.28 -4.45 6.78
C ASN A 215 -19.06 -3.51 6.92
N ILE A 216 -18.43 -3.50 8.10
CA ILE A 216 -17.18 -2.76 8.32
C ILE A 216 -16.08 -3.23 7.37
N ASP A 217 -15.94 -4.55 7.16
CA ASP A 217 -14.96 -5.10 6.22
C ASP A 217 -15.24 -4.67 4.77
N VAL A 218 -16.52 -4.64 4.36
CA VAL A 218 -16.93 -4.12 3.05
C VAL A 218 -16.60 -2.64 2.91
N VAL A 219 -16.88 -1.84 3.94
CA VAL A 219 -16.55 -0.41 4.00
C VAL A 219 -15.03 -0.20 3.86
N ALA A 220 -14.23 -0.96 4.61
CA ALA A 220 -12.78 -0.87 4.57
C ALA A 220 -12.22 -1.18 3.16
N ARG A 221 -12.74 -2.24 2.53
CA ARG A 221 -12.33 -2.64 1.17
C ARG A 221 -12.75 -1.61 0.12
N LEU A 222 -13.95 -1.05 0.25
CA LEU A 222 -14.42 -0.01 -0.68
C LEU A 222 -13.60 1.28 -0.55
N ASP A 223 -13.27 1.69 0.67
CA ASP A 223 -12.40 2.84 0.93
C ASP A 223 -11.00 2.62 0.34
N LEU A 224 -10.43 1.41 0.51
CA LEU A 224 -9.16 1.02 -0.12
C LEU A 224 -9.24 1.02 -1.65
N LEU A 225 -10.33 0.51 -2.24
CA LEU A 225 -10.54 0.51 -3.69
C LEU A 225 -10.58 1.93 -4.27
N ILE A 226 -11.31 2.83 -3.60
CA ILE A 226 -11.38 4.26 -3.98
C ILE A 226 -9.99 4.90 -3.92
N GLU A 227 -9.21 4.60 -2.89
CA GLU A 227 -7.86 5.14 -2.75
C GLU A 227 -6.87 4.55 -3.76
N LYS A 228 -6.95 3.24 -4.07
CA LYS A 228 -6.18 2.63 -5.18
C LYS A 228 -6.48 3.33 -6.51
N HIS A 229 -7.76 3.58 -6.80
CA HIS A 229 -8.14 4.35 -7.98
C HIS A 229 -7.54 5.77 -7.96
N ARG A 230 -7.65 6.49 -6.84
CA ARG A 230 -7.15 7.86 -6.72
C ARG A 230 -5.64 7.95 -6.96
N VAL A 231 -4.85 7.07 -6.34
CA VAL A 231 -3.38 7.08 -6.52
C VAL A 231 -2.97 6.64 -7.93
N SER A 232 -3.76 5.79 -8.60
CA SER A 232 -3.50 5.40 -9.99
C SER A 232 -3.64 6.57 -10.98
N LYS A 233 -4.37 7.63 -10.59
CA LYS A 233 -4.55 8.82 -11.44
C LYS A 233 -3.48 9.90 -11.23
N LEU A 234 -2.58 9.72 -10.26
CA LEU A 234 -1.52 10.70 -9.99
C LEU A 234 -0.42 10.68 -11.05
N TYR A 235 -0.19 9.53 -11.69
CA TYR A 235 0.80 9.33 -12.74
C TYR A 235 0.21 8.44 -13.83
N PRO A 236 0.78 8.43 -15.06
CA PRO A 236 0.36 7.49 -16.11
C PRO A 236 0.42 6.05 -15.61
N SER A 237 -0.69 5.33 -15.72
CA SER A 237 -0.80 3.97 -15.20
C SER A 237 -1.70 3.09 -16.05
N CYS A 238 -1.53 1.79 -15.97
CA CYS A 238 -2.33 0.80 -16.67
C CYS A 238 -2.73 -0.37 -15.77
N LEU A 239 -3.76 -1.10 -16.18
CA LEU A 239 -4.13 -2.39 -15.58
C LEU A 239 -3.07 -3.43 -15.97
N PRO A 240 -2.39 -4.09 -14.99
CA PRO A 240 -1.48 -5.18 -15.30
C PRO A 240 -2.25 -6.43 -15.71
N GLN A 241 -1.75 -7.15 -16.73
CA GLN A 241 -2.20 -8.49 -17.07
C GLN A 241 -1.45 -9.52 -16.22
N ILE A 242 -2.18 -10.38 -15.51
CA ILE A 242 -1.56 -11.47 -14.75
C ILE A 242 -1.26 -12.63 -15.67
N THR A 243 0.04 -12.96 -15.80
CA THR A 243 0.55 -14.00 -16.70
C THR A 243 1.08 -15.22 -15.96
N LYS A 244 1.64 -16.20 -16.68
CA LYS A 244 2.17 -17.43 -16.07
C LYS A 244 3.66 -17.35 -15.73
N ASP A 245 4.49 -16.79 -16.63
CA ASP A 245 5.95 -16.94 -16.58
C ASP A 245 6.76 -15.80 -17.23
N THR A 246 6.11 -14.87 -17.92
CA THR A 246 6.80 -13.78 -18.61
C THR A 246 6.38 -12.45 -18.03
N LEU A 247 7.36 -11.67 -17.56
CA LEU A 247 7.23 -10.30 -17.10
C LEU A 247 7.58 -9.35 -18.24
N ILE A 248 6.63 -8.48 -18.61
CA ILE A 248 6.83 -7.45 -19.62
C ILE A 248 6.36 -6.12 -19.04
N LEU A 249 7.22 -5.12 -19.05
CA LEU A 249 6.90 -3.74 -18.71
C LEU A 249 7.28 -2.85 -19.87
N LYS A 250 6.36 -2.00 -20.32
CA LYS A 250 6.62 -1.01 -21.39
C LYS A 250 6.48 0.40 -20.82
N ASP A 251 7.50 1.20 -21.07
CA ASP A 251 7.58 2.61 -20.68
C ASP A 251 7.19 2.83 -19.22
N THR A 252 7.72 1.95 -18.35
CA THR A 252 7.42 1.97 -16.93
C THR A 252 8.23 3.03 -16.21
N ILE A 253 7.60 3.69 -15.24
CA ILE A 253 8.19 4.74 -14.43
C ILE A 253 8.16 4.39 -12.94
N ASN A 254 8.97 5.10 -12.15
CA ASN A 254 8.93 5.07 -10.70
C ASN A 254 8.53 6.46 -10.20
N PRO A 255 7.28 6.64 -9.71
CA PRO A 255 6.77 7.93 -9.27
C PRO A 255 7.63 8.62 -8.20
N TYR A 256 8.19 7.84 -7.26
CA TYR A 256 9.08 8.37 -6.22
C TYR A 256 10.32 9.03 -6.82
N ILE A 257 10.93 8.34 -7.78
CA ILE A 257 12.13 8.86 -8.47
C ILE A 257 11.74 9.99 -9.44
N CYS A 258 10.57 9.93 -10.06
CA CYS A 258 10.05 11.03 -10.89
C CYS A 258 9.96 12.33 -10.10
N ASP A 259 9.34 12.31 -8.90
CA ASP A 259 9.21 13.50 -8.06
C ASP A 259 10.59 14.05 -7.62
N ILE A 260 11.54 13.16 -7.28
CA ILE A 260 12.93 13.57 -6.94
C ILE A 260 13.61 14.24 -8.13
N LEU A 261 13.49 13.68 -9.32
CA LEU A 261 14.12 14.24 -10.54
C LEU A 261 13.46 15.56 -10.94
N GLU A 262 12.13 15.65 -10.86
CA GLU A 262 11.39 16.87 -11.16
C GLU A 262 11.81 18.03 -10.25
N SER A 263 12.01 17.76 -8.95
CA SER A 263 12.52 18.75 -8.00
C SER A 263 13.89 19.32 -8.40
N LYS A 264 14.70 18.51 -9.13
CA LYS A 264 16.00 18.88 -9.70
C LYS A 264 15.91 19.36 -11.14
N ARG A 265 14.72 19.54 -11.71
CA ARG A 265 14.45 19.91 -13.10
C ARG A 265 15.01 18.90 -14.11
N LEU A 266 15.09 17.65 -13.72
CA LEU A 266 15.48 16.51 -14.56
C LEU A 266 14.24 15.69 -14.92
N LYS A 267 14.31 14.92 -16.00
CA LYS A 267 13.23 14.05 -16.46
C LYS A 267 13.59 12.59 -16.22
N PHE A 268 12.62 11.80 -15.80
CA PHE A 268 12.75 10.36 -15.74
C PHE A 268 12.72 9.77 -17.16
N THR A 269 13.61 8.83 -17.43
CA THR A 269 13.58 8.04 -18.68
C THR A 269 12.79 6.76 -18.43
N PRO A 270 11.63 6.55 -19.09
CA PRO A 270 10.85 5.34 -18.93
C PRO A 270 11.65 4.09 -19.31
N VAL A 271 11.35 2.99 -18.63
CA VAL A 271 12.05 1.71 -18.78
C VAL A 271 11.14 0.70 -19.46
N SER A 272 11.63 0.03 -20.52
CA SER A 272 10.95 -1.08 -21.16
C SER A 272 11.81 -2.35 -21.06
N ILE A 273 11.24 -3.43 -20.46
CA ILE A 273 11.98 -4.67 -20.22
C ILE A 273 11.05 -5.88 -20.40
N GLU A 274 11.64 -6.96 -20.93
CA GLU A 274 10.99 -8.28 -21.05
C GLU A 274 11.88 -9.35 -20.43
N MET A 275 11.32 -10.11 -19.50
CA MET A 275 12.01 -11.15 -18.74
C MET A 275 11.16 -12.42 -18.71
N GLY A 276 11.75 -13.54 -19.09
CA GLY A 276 11.15 -14.88 -18.93
C GLY A 276 11.77 -15.64 -17.77
N LEU A 277 11.50 -16.94 -17.71
CA LEU A 277 12.10 -17.85 -16.72
C LEU A 277 13.62 -17.83 -16.83
N GLY A 278 14.28 -17.83 -15.67
CA GLY A 278 15.73 -17.73 -15.51
C GLY A 278 16.18 -16.30 -15.23
N THR A 279 17.45 -16.01 -15.51
CA THR A 279 18.09 -14.75 -15.13
C THR A 279 18.22 -13.79 -16.32
N THR A 280 17.71 -12.59 -16.12
CA THR A 280 18.01 -11.42 -16.94
C THR A 280 19.10 -10.61 -16.26
N VAL A 281 20.17 -10.30 -16.98
CA VAL A 281 21.29 -9.51 -16.46
C VAL A 281 21.22 -8.09 -17.02
N LEU A 282 21.39 -7.10 -16.16
CA LEU A 282 21.50 -5.68 -16.51
C LEU A 282 22.91 -5.19 -16.18
N THR A 283 23.62 -4.75 -17.22
CA THR A 283 24.97 -4.17 -17.09
C THR A 283 25.00 -2.70 -17.54
N GLY A 284 26.12 -2.05 -17.41
CA GLY A 284 26.34 -0.68 -17.82
C GLY A 284 27.16 0.12 -16.84
N ALA A 285 27.49 1.37 -17.19
CA ALA A 285 28.31 2.24 -16.36
C ALA A 285 27.69 2.50 -14.97
N ASN A 286 28.54 2.72 -13.99
CA ASN A 286 28.13 3.31 -12.72
C ASN A 286 27.55 4.70 -13.02
N MET A 287 26.53 5.12 -12.26
CA MET A 287 25.70 6.31 -12.53
C MET A 287 24.74 6.17 -13.74
N GLY A 288 24.78 5.07 -14.51
CA GLY A 288 23.91 4.83 -15.68
C GLY A 288 22.44 4.51 -15.35
N GLY A 289 22.04 4.47 -14.08
CA GLY A 289 20.64 4.22 -13.69
C GLY A 289 20.27 2.75 -13.51
N LYS A 290 21.23 1.82 -13.39
CA LYS A 290 20.98 0.38 -13.18
C LYS A 290 20.06 0.11 -11.97
N SER A 291 20.42 0.62 -10.80
CA SER A 291 19.62 0.46 -9.58
C SER A 291 18.26 1.16 -9.68
N VAL A 292 18.17 2.28 -10.42
CA VAL A 292 16.89 2.96 -10.70
C VAL A 292 16.00 2.06 -11.55
N THR A 293 16.53 1.45 -12.60
CA THR A 293 15.80 0.47 -13.43
C THR A 293 15.30 -0.70 -12.60
N LEU A 294 16.17 -1.28 -11.77
CA LEU A 294 15.83 -2.40 -10.88
C LEU A 294 14.70 -2.01 -9.90
N LYS A 295 14.84 -0.85 -9.22
CA LYS A 295 13.81 -0.33 -8.30
C LYS A 295 12.48 -0.07 -9.01
N THR A 296 12.51 0.41 -10.25
CA THR A 296 11.31 0.67 -11.07
C THR A 296 10.58 -0.62 -11.42
N VAL A 297 11.31 -1.65 -11.87
CA VAL A 297 10.74 -2.97 -12.17
C VAL A 297 10.19 -3.61 -10.90
N ALA A 298 10.93 -3.55 -9.79
CA ALA A 298 10.52 -4.08 -8.49
C ALA A 298 9.23 -3.43 -7.99
N LEU A 299 9.14 -2.09 -8.03
CA LEU A 299 7.95 -1.35 -7.60
C LEU A 299 6.72 -1.77 -8.38
N ASN A 300 6.78 -1.77 -9.71
CA ASN A 300 5.62 -2.05 -10.55
C ASN A 300 5.18 -3.51 -10.44
N THR A 301 6.12 -4.45 -10.28
CA THR A 301 5.80 -5.85 -9.99
C THR A 301 5.13 -5.99 -8.61
N TYR A 302 5.65 -5.30 -7.59
CA TYR A 302 5.09 -5.32 -6.24
C TYR A 302 3.66 -4.73 -6.20
N LEU A 303 3.45 -3.59 -6.88
CA LEU A 303 2.14 -2.95 -7.00
C LEU A 303 1.10 -3.87 -7.65
N ALA A 304 1.46 -4.51 -8.77
CA ALA A 304 0.57 -5.46 -9.46
C ALA A 304 0.11 -6.58 -8.53
N LEU A 305 1.05 -7.18 -7.77
CA LEU A 305 0.73 -8.28 -6.84
C LEU A 305 -0.03 -7.80 -5.60
N CYS A 306 -0.04 -6.49 -5.30
CA CYS A 306 -0.89 -5.88 -4.28
C CYS A 306 -2.27 -5.45 -4.82
N GLY A 307 -2.59 -5.75 -6.08
CA GLY A 307 -3.87 -5.39 -6.72
C GLY A 307 -3.98 -3.90 -7.03
N PHE A 308 -2.88 -3.25 -7.43
CA PHE A 308 -2.84 -1.87 -7.94
C PHE A 308 -2.67 -1.85 -9.45
N PHE A 309 -3.05 -0.73 -10.07
CA PHE A 309 -2.51 -0.38 -11.36
C PHE A 309 -1.01 -0.13 -11.26
N VAL A 310 -0.31 -0.35 -12.36
CA VAL A 310 1.13 -0.14 -12.45
C VAL A 310 1.44 1.10 -13.28
N TYR A 311 2.51 1.77 -12.96
CA TYR A 311 2.92 3.01 -13.63
C TYR A 311 3.72 2.68 -14.90
N ALA A 312 3.00 2.30 -15.94
CA ALA A 312 3.52 1.87 -17.23
C ALA A 312 2.49 2.11 -18.33
N ASP A 313 2.90 2.10 -19.59
CA ASP A 313 1.97 2.10 -20.73
C ASP A 313 1.27 0.76 -20.86
N SER A 314 1.99 -0.33 -20.66
CA SER A 314 1.42 -1.67 -20.57
C SER A 314 2.29 -2.59 -19.72
N ALA A 315 1.65 -3.57 -19.07
CA ALA A 315 2.32 -4.51 -18.18
C ALA A 315 1.69 -5.91 -18.26
N SER A 316 2.58 -6.90 -18.31
CA SER A 316 2.26 -8.31 -18.12
C SER A 316 3.15 -8.85 -17.02
N ILE A 317 2.56 -9.33 -15.93
CA ILE A 317 3.30 -9.68 -14.72
C ILE A 317 2.87 -11.06 -14.24
N PRO A 318 3.81 -12.01 -14.04
CA PRO A 318 3.47 -13.30 -13.47
C PRO A 318 2.94 -13.19 -12.03
N ALA A 319 2.02 -14.11 -11.70
CA ALA A 319 1.57 -14.27 -10.31
C ALA A 319 2.67 -14.95 -9.50
N PHE A 320 3.67 -14.19 -9.07
CA PHE A 320 4.74 -14.69 -8.22
C PHE A 320 4.19 -15.03 -6.83
N ASP A 321 4.69 -16.12 -6.25
CA ASP A 321 4.40 -16.47 -4.87
C ASP A 321 5.13 -15.54 -3.89
N GLU A 322 6.31 -15.05 -4.31
CA GLU A 322 7.15 -14.17 -3.48
C GLU A 322 8.07 -13.29 -4.32
N ILE A 323 8.39 -12.11 -3.79
CA ILE A 323 9.44 -11.22 -4.31
C ILE A 323 10.55 -11.15 -3.28
N ILE A 324 11.77 -11.51 -3.66
CA ILE A 324 12.95 -11.47 -2.80
C ILE A 324 13.98 -10.53 -3.44
N MET A 325 14.40 -9.52 -2.66
CA MET A 325 15.39 -8.54 -3.08
C MET A 325 16.66 -8.66 -2.22
N ILE A 326 17.81 -8.76 -2.85
CA ILE A 326 19.13 -8.76 -2.20
C ILE A 326 19.89 -7.54 -2.69
N SER A 327 20.26 -6.62 -1.79
CA SER A 327 21.00 -5.40 -2.09
C SER A 327 22.02 -5.08 -1.00
N GLU A 328 22.99 -4.20 -1.30
CA GLU A 328 23.96 -3.73 -0.29
C GLU A 328 23.31 -2.90 0.82
N GLU A 329 22.22 -2.20 0.52
CA GLU A 329 21.54 -1.28 1.46
C GLU A 329 20.76 -2.02 2.55
N SER A 330 20.58 -3.35 2.44
CA SER A 330 19.82 -4.13 3.43
C SER A 330 20.57 -4.30 4.75
N GLN A 331 20.18 -3.54 5.76
CA GLN A 331 20.31 -3.70 7.24
C GLN A 331 21.57 -4.39 7.83
N SER A 332 22.75 -4.34 7.18
CA SER A 332 23.96 -4.97 7.71
C SER A 332 24.40 -4.38 9.07
N VAL A 333 24.21 -3.09 9.28
CA VAL A 333 24.63 -2.37 10.50
C VAL A 333 23.82 -2.79 11.73
N ALA A 334 22.51 -2.99 11.58
CA ALA A 334 21.63 -3.32 12.72
C ALA A 334 21.82 -4.76 13.24
N LYS A 335 22.37 -5.67 12.41
CA LYS A 335 22.60 -7.08 12.75
C LYS A 335 24.05 -7.39 13.12
N GLY A 336 24.97 -6.40 13.06
CA GLY A 336 26.39 -6.61 13.39
C GLY A 336 27.13 -7.54 12.42
N LEU A 337 26.56 -7.79 11.21
CA LEU A 337 27.17 -8.58 10.16
C LEU A 337 27.88 -7.66 9.16
N SER A 338 28.95 -8.14 8.51
CA SER A 338 29.48 -7.47 7.31
C SER A 338 28.39 -7.45 6.22
N SER A 339 28.42 -6.45 5.33
CA SER A 339 27.46 -6.33 4.22
C SER A 339 27.39 -7.62 3.39
N PHE A 340 28.51 -8.22 3.10
CA PHE A 340 28.59 -9.50 2.40
C PHE A 340 27.96 -10.66 3.20
N GLY A 341 28.22 -10.75 4.51
CA GLY A 341 27.60 -11.78 5.37
C GLY A 341 26.08 -11.69 5.38
N ALA A 342 25.51 -10.48 5.41
CA ALA A 342 24.06 -10.28 5.33
C ALA A 342 23.50 -10.75 3.98
N GLN A 343 24.16 -10.41 2.86
CA GLN A 343 23.76 -10.89 1.53
C GLN A 343 23.77 -12.41 1.40
N ILE A 344 24.74 -13.11 2.05
CA ILE A 344 24.80 -14.59 2.05
C ILE A 344 23.62 -15.19 2.83
N VAL A 345 23.19 -14.58 3.93
CA VAL A 345 22.00 -15.03 4.68
C VAL A 345 20.72 -14.86 3.83
N GLU A 346 20.57 -13.72 3.16
CA GLU A 346 19.45 -13.48 2.25
C GLU A 346 19.48 -14.43 1.02
N LEU A 347 20.66 -14.69 0.46
CA LEU A 347 20.85 -15.67 -0.61
C LEU A 347 20.41 -17.07 -0.15
N LYS A 348 20.81 -17.51 1.05
CA LYS A 348 20.38 -18.80 1.59
C LYS A 348 18.87 -18.89 1.71
N ASN A 349 18.21 -17.80 2.13
CA ASN A 349 16.75 -17.73 2.17
C ASN A 349 16.16 -17.84 0.76
N LEU A 350 16.65 -17.06 -0.21
CA LEU A 350 16.23 -17.14 -1.61
C LEU A 350 16.31 -18.58 -2.14
N LEU A 351 17.46 -19.26 -1.91
CA LEU A 351 17.68 -20.63 -2.38
C LEU A 351 16.71 -21.64 -1.77
N ASN A 352 16.29 -21.44 -0.53
CA ASN A 352 15.27 -22.29 0.11
C ASN A 352 13.89 -22.05 -0.50
N GLU A 353 13.53 -20.78 -0.74
CA GLU A 353 12.20 -20.42 -1.24
C GLU A 353 11.98 -20.87 -2.68
N ILE A 354 12.98 -20.76 -3.56
CA ILE A 354 12.87 -21.14 -4.98
C ILE A 354 12.69 -22.66 -5.20
N GLU A 355 12.86 -23.50 -4.17
CA GLU A 355 12.61 -24.93 -4.29
C GLU A 355 11.11 -25.25 -4.44
N ASN A 356 10.24 -24.46 -3.78
CA ASN A 356 8.81 -24.74 -3.68
C ASN A 356 7.91 -23.60 -4.17
N LYS A 357 8.49 -22.41 -4.40
CA LYS A 357 7.76 -21.20 -4.79
C LYS A 357 8.21 -20.67 -6.14
N PHE A 358 7.28 -20.01 -6.83
CA PHE A 358 7.61 -19.22 -8.01
C PHE A 358 8.02 -17.82 -7.56
N VAL A 359 9.31 -17.55 -7.54
CA VAL A 359 9.91 -16.34 -6.95
C VAL A 359 10.33 -15.36 -8.04
N PHE A 360 10.09 -14.07 -7.82
CA PHE A 360 10.79 -12.99 -8.50
C PHE A 360 12.02 -12.59 -7.67
N ALA A 361 13.20 -12.96 -8.14
CA ALA A 361 14.47 -12.67 -7.48
C ALA A 361 15.11 -11.40 -8.05
N ILE A 362 15.46 -10.45 -7.19
CA ILE A 362 16.07 -9.17 -7.54
C ILE A 362 17.41 -9.07 -6.83
N LEU A 363 18.48 -8.89 -7.59
CA LEU A 363 19.84 -8.84 -7.05
C LEU A 363 20.55 -7.56 -7.53
N ASP A 364 20.81 -6.65 -6.58
CA ASP A 364 21.50 -5.38 -6.87
C ASP A 364 22.96 -5.45 -6.41
N GLU A 365 23.87 -5.54 -7.37
CA GLU A 365 25.33 -5.63 -7.19
C GLU A 365 25.75 -6.69 -6.14
N PHE A 366 25.09 -7.86 -6.17
CA PHE A 366 25.38 -8.97 -5.25
C PHE A 366 26.87 -9.38 -5.30
N ALA A 367 27.43 -9.65 -4.13
CA ALA A 367 28.82 -10.04 -3.90
C ALA A 367 29.89 -8.98 -4.27
N ARG A 368 29.51 -7.69 -4.37
CA ARG A 368 30.46 -6.59 -4.60
C ARG A 368 31.48 -6.44 -3.46
N GLY A 369 31.07 -6.72 -2.22
CA GLY A 369 31.89 -6.54 -1.01
C GLY A 369 32.95 -7.63 -0.76
N THR A 370 33.20 -8.56 -1.70
CA THR A 370 34.21 -9.63 -1.57
C THR A 370 35.33 -9.52 -2.64
N ASN A 371 36.23 -10.48 -2.61
CA ASN A 371 37.28 -10.55 -3.65
C ASN A 371 36.65 -10.63 -5.04
N PRO A 372 37.06 -9.79 -6.04
CA PRO A 372 36.40 -9.72 -7.34
C PRO A 372 36.33 -11.07 -8.08
N LYS A 373 37.37 -11.92 -8.02
CA LYS A 373 37.35 -13.24 -8.66
C LYS A 373 36.42 -14.22 -7.99
N GLU A 374 36.36 -14.17 -6.66
CA GLU A 374 35.43 -15.02 -5.89
C GLU A 374 33.98 -14.55 -6.05
N GLY A 375 33.74 -13.23 -6.03
CA GLY A 375 32.45 -12.61 -6.29
C GLY A 375 31.91 -12.97 -7.66
N GLU A 376 32.73 -12.81 -8.73
CA GLU A 376 32.36 -13.22 -10.09
C GLU A 376 31.98 -14.71 -10.14
N SER A 377 32.81 -15.58 -9.57
CA SER A 377 32.57 -17.03 -9.58
C SER A 377 31.27 -17.38 -8.87
N LEU A 378 30.98 -16.74 -7.73
CA LEU A 378 29.76 -16.94 -6.97
C LEU A 378 28.51 -16.47 -7.76
N VAL A 379 28.58 -15.28 -8.37
CA VAL A 379 27.46 -14.74 -9.18
C VAL A 379 27.23 -15.58 -10.43
N ARG A 380 28.27 -16.05 -11.11
CA ARG A 380 28.16 -16.99 -12.26
C ARG A 380 27.48 -18.29 -11.85
N GLY A 381 27.90 -18.87 -10.71
CA GLY A 381 27.27 -20.08 -10.15
C GLY A 381 25.79 -19.87 -9.82
N LEU A 382 25.46 -18.71 -9.24
CA LEU A 382 24.10 -18.34 -8.92
C LEU A 382 23.23 -18.21 -10.17
N VAL A 383 23.69 -17.49 -11.22
CA VAL A 383 22.98 -17.37 -12.49
C VAL A 383 22.72 -18.74 -13.12
N ALA A 384 23.73 -19.61 -13.14
CA ALA A 384 23.59 -20.97 -13.65
C ALA A 384 22.55 -21.81 -12.87
N LEU A 385 22.47 -21.61 -11.57
CA LEU A 385 21.48 -22.27 -10.70
C LEU A 385 20.06 -21.72 -10.95
N LEU A 386 19.88 -20.40 -10.91
CA LEU A 386 18.58 -19.76 -11.13
C LEU A 386 17.98 -20.09 -12.51
N ASN A 387 18.82 -20.26 -13.53
CA ASN A 387 18.39 -20.68 -14.85
C ASN A 387 17.82 -22.11 -14.92
N LYS A 388 18.08 -22.95 -13.92
CA LYS A 388 17.57 -24.32 -13.81
C LYS A 388 16.30 -24.41 -12.96
N LYS A 389 15.95 -23.34 -12.24
CA LYS A 389 14.78 -23.29 -11.35
C LYS A 389 13.63 -22.55 -12.00
N LYS A 390 12.41 -22.79 -11.50
CA LYS A 390 11.23 -22.02 -11.91
C LYS A 390 11.22 -20.67 -11.22
N THR A 391 12.02 -19.74 -11.71
CA THR A 391 12.15 -18.38 -11.17
C THR A 391 12.33 -17.38 -12.30
N VAL A 392 11.90 -16.14 -12.11
CA VAL A 392 12.31 -14.99 -12.93
C VAL A 392 13.26 -14.19 -12.08
N SER A 393 14.42 -13.82 -12.61
CA SER A 393 15.37 -13.02 -11.85
C SER A 393 15.95 -11.87 -12.65
N LEU A 394 16.12 -10.73 -11.98
CA LEU A 394 16.81 -9.53 -12.48
C LEU A 394 18.07 -9.30 -11.66
N LEU A 395 19.20 -9.43 -12.31
CA LEU A 395 20.52 -9.26 -11.70
C LEU A 395 21.21 -8.03 -12.29
N VAL A 396 21.55 -7.06 -11.44
CA VAL A 396 22.45 -5.96 -11.75
C VAL A 396 23.85 -6.33 -11.31
N THR A 397 24.83 -6.21 -12.18
CA THR A 397 26.21 -6.53 -11.87
C THR A 397 27.20 -5.70 -12.69
N HIS A 398 28.40 -5.53 -12.13
CA HIS A 398 29.57 -4.96 -12.78
C HIS A 398 30.62 -6.04 -13.17
N PHE A 399 30.38 -7.31 -12.77
CA PHE A 399 31.28 -8.40 -13.10
C PHE A 399 31.19 -8.73 -14.59
N ASP A 400 32.36 -8.91 -15.21
CA ASP A 400 32.49 -9.38 -16.59
C ASP A 400 32.03 -10.86 -16.69
N HIS A 401 31.69 -11.30 -17.91
CA HIS A 401 31.30 -12.71 -18.22
C HIS A 401 30.08 -13.28 -17.48
N VAL A 402 29.43 -12.56 -16.59
CA VAL A 402 28.19 -13.02 -15.93
C VAL A 402 27.03 -13.06 -16.91
N ALA A 403 26.94 -12.06 -17.78
CA ALA A 403 25.87 -11.93 -18.76
C ALA A 403 25.87 -13.09 -19.80
N GLU A 404 27.01 -13.70 -20.10
CA GLU A 404 27.14 -14.85 -20.99
C GLU A 404 26.28 -16.03 -20.59
N LEU A 405 26.08 -16.22 -19.27
CA LEU A 405 25.25 -17.28 -18.69
C LEU A 405 23.76 -16.91 -18.59
N SER A 406 23.39 -15.65 -18.80
CA SER A 406 22.02 -15.17 -18.65
C SER A 406 21.07 -15.69 -19.74
N LYS A 407 19.77 -15.64 -19.48
CA LYS A 407 18.73 -15.86 -20.50
C LYS A 407 18.52 -14.64 -21.37
N SER A 408 18.63 -13.44 -20.79
CA SER A 408 18.55 -12.17 -21.49
C SER A 408 19.58 -11.20 -20.91
N HIS A 409 20.14 -10.35 -21.77
CA HIS A 409 21.09 -9.32 -21.38
C HIS A 409 20.59 -7.94 -21.83
N TYR A 410 20.54 -7.01 -20.89
CA TYR A 410 20.24 -5.60 -21.13
C TYR A 410 21.41 -4.73 -20.71
N GLN A 411 21.60 -3.63 -21.41
CA GLN A 411 22.58 -2.61 -21.04
C GLN A 411 21.92 -1.25 -20.90
N VAL A 412 22.41 -0.45 -19.96
CA VAL A 412 22.08 0.98 -19.88
C VAL A 412 22.90 1.72 -20.93
N ARG A 413 22.27 2.67 -21.64
CA ARG A 413 22.94 3.44 -22.71
C ARG A 413 24.09 4.32 -22.19
N GLY A 414 23.93 4.90 -20.99
CA GLY A 414 24.94 5.77 -20.40
C GLY A 414 25.27 6.98 -21.27
N LEU A 415 26.54 7.23 -21.51
CA LEU A 415 27.06 8.29 -22.37
C LEU A 415 27.28 7.84 -23.83
N GLN A 416 26.82 6.65 -24.21
CA GLN A 416 26.99 6.13 -25.57
C GLN A 416 26.40 7.09 -26.62
N GLY A 417 27.21 7.41 -27.64
CA GLY A 417 26.82 8.32 -28.73
C GLY A 417 26.93 9.81 -28.41
N VAL A 418 27.37 10.19 -27.22
CA VAL A 418 27.68 11.59 -26.87
C VAL A 418 29.18 11.82 -27.04
N SER A 419 29.54 12.85 -27.81
CA SER A 419 30.96 13.20 -27.97
C SER A 419 31.49 13.83 -26.67
N GLU A 420 32.71 13.44 -26.29
CA GLU A 420 33.40 13.95 -25.09
C GLU A 420 33.58 15.49 -25.17
N ASP A 421 33.81 16.05 -26.37
CA ASP A 421 33.92 17.49 -26.59
C ASP A 421 32.62 18.27 -26.21
N LYS A 422 31.46 17.71 -26.49
CA LYS A 422 30.18 18.36 -26.11
C LYS A 422 30.00 18.42 -24.61
N ILE A 423 30.38 17.36 -23.90
CA ILE A 423 30.27 17.32 -22.43
C ILE A 423 31.32 18.29 -21.86
N SER A 424 32.56 18.21 -22.30
CA SER A 424 33.65 19.08 -21.85
C SER A 424 33.32 20.56 -22.05
N SER A 425 32.74 20.94 -23.17
CA SER A 425 32.33 22.32 -23.45
C SER A 425 31.28 22.82 -22.43
N SER A 426 30.35 21.96 -22.01
CA SER A 426 29.31 22.31 -21.00
C SER A 426 29.89 22.43 -19.58
N LEU A 427 31.05 21.80 -19.31
CA LEU A 427 31.70 21.82 -18.01
C LEU A 427 32.61 23.05 -17.81
N LEU A 428 33.04 23.71 -18.87
CA LEU A 428 33.93 24.89 -18.81
C LEU A 428 33.38 26.04 -17.96
N THR A 429 32.05 26.16 -17.86
CA THR A 429 31.38 27.21 -17.09
C THR A 429 31.06 26.80 -15.66
N LYS A 430 31.40 25.59 -15.24
CA LYS A 430 31.06 25.03 -13.92
C LYS A 430 32.29 25.06 -13.02
N SER A 431 32.17 25.71 -11.86
CA SER A 431 33.27 25.92 -10.92
C SER A 431 33.38 24.88 -9.82
N ASP A 432 32.31 24.07 -9.64
CA ASP A 432 32.20 23.13 -8.54
C ASP A 432 31.87 21.72 -9.06
N ASP A 433 32.34 20.69 -8.37
CA ASP A 433 32.21 19.29 -8.80
C ASP A 433 30.78 18.79 -8.80
N ASP A 434 29.93 19.26 -7.90
CA ASP A 434 28.49 18.93 -7.87
C ASP A 434 27.77 19.49 -9.11
N ALA A 435 28.12 20.70 -9.52
CA ALA A 435 27.63 21.30 -10.76
C ALA A 435 28.12 20.57 -12.00
N LYS A 436 29.36 20.04 -11.98
CA LYS A 436 29.89 19.22 -13.08
C LYS A 436 29.20 17.86 -13.15
N ILE A 437 29.00 17.19 -12.02
CA ILE A 437 28.27 15.92 -11.94
C ILE A 437 26.84 16.10 -12.46
N THR A 438 26.17 17.18 -12.06
CA THR A 438 24.82 17.51 -12.54
C THR A 438 24.82 17.76 -14.07
N ALA A 439 25.82 18.44 -14.60
CA ALA A 439 25.93 18.68 -16.03
C ALA A 439 26.20 17.37 -16.81
N ILE A 440 27.06 16.49 -16.31
CA ILE A 440 27.30 15.16 -16.91
C ILE A 440 25.99 14.34 -16.91
N SER A 441 25.24 14.38 -15.84
CA SER A 441 23.96 13.64 -15.71
C SER A 441 22.92 14.06 -16.76
N GLN A 442 22.96 15.29 -17.25
CA GLN A 442 22.09 15.78 -18.34
C GLN A 442 22.39 15.14 -19.71
N PHE A 443 23.59 14.62 -19.90
CA PHE A 443 23.99 13.88 -21.11
C PHE A 443 23.77 12.38 -20.99
N MET A 444 23.55 11.87 -19.76
CA MET A 444 23.31 10.45 -19.54
C MET A 444 21.98 10.01 -20.14
N ASN A 445 22.03 8.98 -20.97
CA ASN A 445 20.82 8.31 -21.44
C ASN A 445 20.54 7.10 -20.53
N TYR A 446 19.53 7.23 -19.70
CA TYR A 446 19.11 6.21 -18.73
C TYR A 446 18.25 5.08 -19.35
N GLY A 447 17.99 5.11 -20.67
CA GLY A 447 17.29 4.06 -21.36
C GLY A 447 18.10 2.76 -21.39
N ILE A 448 17.39 1.64 -21.30
CA ILE A 448 17.99 0.31 -21.46
C ILE A 448 17.68 -0.27 -22.83
N PHE A 449 18.52 -1.18 -23.29
CA PHE A 449 18.31 -1.91 -24.55
C PHE A 449 18.83 -3.32 -24.43
N LYS A 450 18.20 -4.23 -25.14
CA LYS A 450 18.59 -5.64 -25.19
C LYS A 450 19.83 -5.76 -26.07
N VAL A 451 20.80 -6.52 -25.62
CA VAL A 451 22.08 -6.77 -26.31
C VAL A 451 22.37 -8.25 -26.38
N ASP A 452 23.36 -8.61 -27.23
CA ASP A 452 23.87 -9.96 -27.25
C ASP A 452 24.55 -10.29 -25.91
N LYS A 453 24.53 -11.57 -25.54
CA LYS A 453 25.10 -12.03 -24.26
C LYS A 453 26.59 -11.74 -24.13
N ASP A 454 27.33 -11.71 -25.26
CA ASP A 454 28.75 -11.46 -25.32
C ASP A 454 29.11 -9.97 -25.36
N ALA A 455 28.10 -9.09 -25.36
CA ALA A 455 28.32 -7.65 -25.39
C ALA A 455 29.02 -7.20 -24.10
N LYS A 456 30.16 -6.54 -24.27
CA LYS A 456 30.91 -6.01 -23.12
C LYS A 456 30.23 -4.77 -22.55
N PRO A 457 30.26 -4.58 -21.22
CA PRO A 457 29.80 -3.35 -20.62
C PRO A 457 30.57 -2.14 -21.14
N PRO A 458 29.90 -0.98 -21.34
CA PRO A 458 30.61 0.23 -21.75
C PRO A 458 31.57 0.67 -20.63
N LYS A 459 32.83 0.99 -21.03
CA LYS A 459 33.88 1.46 -20.11
C LYS A 459 33.88 2.99 -20.05
N GLU A 460 32.92 3.56 -19.34
CA GLU A 460 32.73 5.02 -19.23
C GLU A 460 33.41 5.63 -17.99
N ALA A 461 33.92 4.80 -17.07
CA ALA A 461 34.48 5.28 -15.80
C ALA A 461 35.68 6.21 -16.01
N LEU A 462 36.59 5.86 -16.89
CA LEU A 462 37.77 6.68 -17.20
C LEU A 462 37.40 8.00 -17.90
N MET A 463 36.40 7.97 -18.79
CA MET A 463 35.84 9.17 -19.40
C MET A 463 35.25 10.13 -18.37
N ILE A 464 34.45 9.61 -17.42
CA ILE A 464 33.89 10.40 -16.33
C ILE A 464 35.01 10.99 -15.46
N CYS A 465 36.06 10.22 -15.14
CA CYS A 465 37.23 10.72 -14.40
C CYS A 465 37.88 11.90 -15.10
N ARG A 466 38.11 11.81 -16.44
CA ARG A 466 38.65 12.92 -17.25
C ARG A 466 37.74 14.15 -17.21
N LEU A 467 36.43 13.94 -17.41
CA LEU A 467 35.44 15.02 -17.42
C LEU A 467 35.37 15.75 -16.09
N LEU A 468 35.59 15.05 -14.99
CA LEU A 468 35.62 15.64 -13.64
C LEU A 468 36.97 16.30 -13.31
N GLY A 469 37.96 16.20 -14.21
CA GLY A 469 39.25 16.88 -14.05
C GLY A 469 40.27 16.11 -13.23
N LEU A 470 40.20 14.77 -13.20
CA LEU A 470 41.26 13.95 -12.63
C LEU A 470 42.54 14.16 -13.39
N GLN A 471 43.69 14.27 -12.67
CA GLN A 471 45.00 14.60 -13.26
C GLN A 471 45.39 13.59 -14.36
N ASN A 472 45.81 14.13 -15.53
CA ASN A 472 46.18 13.32 -16.68
C ASN A 472 47.34 12.36 -16.37
N GLU A 473 48.28 12.76 -15.50
CA GLU A 473 49.40 11.90 -15.05
C GLU A 473 48.92 10.56 -14.47
N LEU A 474 47.79 10.56 -13.72
CA LEU A 474 47.21 9.31 -13.20
C LEU A 474 46.53 8.52 -14.31
N LEU A 475 45.83 9.20 -15.22
CA LEU A 475 45.07 8.56 -16.30
C LEU A 475 45.98 7.97 -17.41
N ASP A 476 47.20 8.54 -17.59
CA ASP A 476 48.16 8.06 -18.56
C ASP A 476 48.93 6.81 -18.08
N ILE A 477 48.86 6.48 -16.77
CA ILE A 477 49.44 5.28 -16.17
C ILE A 477 48.48 4.08 -16.24
N LEU A 478 47.17 4.32 -16.40
CA LEU A 478 46.11 3.30 -16.44
C LEU A 478 45.92 2.74 -17.87
#